data_2bdc251fe9fa9a8d8850707f714ab54b
#
_entry.id   2bdc251fe9fa9a8d8850707f714ab54b
#
_cell.length_a   1.000
_cell.length_b   1.000
_cell.length_c   1.000
_cell.angle_alpha   90.00
_cell.angle_beta   90.00
_cell.angle_gamma   90.00
#
_symmetry.space_group_name_H-M   'P 1'
#
loop_
_entity.id
_entity.type
_entity.pdbx_description
1 polymer ?
#
loop_
_entity_poly.entity_id
_entity_poly.type
_entity_poly.pdbx_seq_one_letter_code
_entity_poly.pdbx_strand_id
1 'polypeptide(L)'
;MSFINYNAINEIHIELSSRCQLKCLHCSSNKIITENKTGYSISQLKPFLSKFNEKGCHVYITGGEPLLSPKIYELITLCKELGFSVGLFTTFNVNEDVNTVLQKLKDCGLSDFYLSLYGSNAPSHDYITGVKGSYDKSIQAVKAAKNCNIDAKINFVLLKTNLSNLSEILKDLDRLNCAEIRILKLVKHGSAVENWDKIGVEEGEQVDKVISVYQNEKSYKTKLTFSGFPTITQCRPFKSDFKCGACKTLLYVDNYGDVYPCASQKNAESRKVGSIFTPDKIEYLSNACCVKNSIKAYICLK
;
A
#
# COMPACT_ATOMS: atom_id res chain seq x y z
N MET A 1 -25.19 -8.85 14.73
CA MET A 1 -24.12 -8.64 13.73
C MET A 1 -24.61 -7.61 12.76
N SER A 2 -23.83 -6.58 12.44
CA SER A 2 -24.16 -5.60 11.39
C SER A 2 -23.33 -5.92 10.16
N PHE A 3 -23.94 -5.79 8.98
CA PHE A 3 -23.23 -5.92 7.71
C PHE A 3 -22.53 -4.63 7.33
N ILE A 4 -21.57 -4.74 6.42
CA ILE A 4 -20.81 -3.61 5.92
C ILE A 4 -21.73 -2.66 5.11
N ASN A 5 -21.45 -1.37 5.22
CA ASN A 5 -22.06 -0.38 4.34
C ASN A 5 -21.20 -0.21 3.08
N TYR A 6 -21.58 -0.85 1.99
CA TYR A 6 -20.85 -0.82 0.72
C TYR A 6 -20.68 0.60 0.16
N ASN A 7 -21.67 1.48 0.36
CA ASN A 7 -21.61 2.88 -0.11
C ASN A 7 -20.60 3.74 0.67
N ALA A 8 -20.16 3.28 1.84
CA ALA A 8 -19.14 3.98 2.63
C ALA A 8 -17.73 3.56 2.24
N ILE A 9 -17.56 2.44 1.53
CA ILE A 9 -16.26 1.97 1.08
C ILE A 9 -15.81 2.77 -0.14
N ASN A 10 -14.66 3.41 -0.03
CA ASN A 10 -14.04 4.21 -1.09
C ASN A 10 -12.67 3.69 -1.52
N GLU A 11 -12.18 2.64 -0.87
CA GLU A 11 -10.91 2.01 -1.22
C GLU A 11 -11.00 0.49 -1.03
N ILE A 12 -10.61 -0.28 -2.06
CA ILE A 12 -10.56 -1.75 -2.03
C ILE A 12 -9.16 -2.16 -2.47
N HIS A 13 -8.48 -2.95 -1.64
CA HIS A 13 -7.21 -3.57 -2.02
C HIS A 13 -7.46 -5.02 -2.42
N ILE A 14 -6.99 -5.44 -3.60
CA ILE A 14 -7.13 -6.81 -4.11
C ILE A 14 -5.76 -7.42 -4.29
N GLU A 15 -5.45 -8.45 -3.50
CA GLU A 15 -4.23 -9.22 -3.64
C GLU A 15 -4.37 -10.23 -4.78
N LEU A 16 -3.70 -9.96 -5.90
CA LEU A 16 -3.80 -10.78 -7.11
C LEU A 16 -2.94 -12.04 -7.04
N SER A 17 -1.82 -11.98 -6.32
CA SER A 17 -0.86 -13.08 -6.19
C SER A 17 0.01 -12.89 -4.96
N SER A 18 0.37 -13.97 -4.28
CA SER A 18 1.36 -13.95 -3.20
C SER A 18 2.81 -14.03 -3.71
N ARG A 19 3.02 -14.31 -5.00
CA ARG A 19 4.36 -14.43 -5.60
C ARG A 19 5.08 -13.09 -5.65
N CYS A 20 6.34 -13.07 -5.22
CA CYS A 20 7.23 -11.91 -5.31
C CYS A 20 8.67 -12.36 -5.52
N GLN A 21 9.42 -11.66 -6.37
CA GLN A 21 10.83 -11.92 -6.61
C GLN A 21 11.74 -11.19 -5.61
N LEU A 22 11.20 -10.24 -4.83
CA LEU A 22 11.93 -9.54 -3.77
C LEU A 22 11.89 -10.33 -2.45
N LYS A 23 12.84 -10.03 -1.56
CA LYS A 23 12.98 -10.63 -0.23
C LYS A 23 13.01 -9.54 0.85
N CYS A 24 12.05 -8.62 0.77
CA CYS A 24 12.06 -7.42 1.61
C CYS A 24 12.08 -7.75 3.10
N LEU A 25 13.00 -7.12 3.84
CA LEU A 25 13.18 -7.34 5.27
C LEU A 25 11.94 -6.97 6.10
N HIS A 26 11.12 -6.03 5.61
CA HIS A 26 9.92 -5.53 6.29
C HIS A 26 8.61 -6.09 5.72
N CYS A 27 8.66 -7.05 4.79
CA CYS A 27 7.46 -7.55 4.11
C CYS A 27 6.41 -8.05 5.12
N SER A 28 5.21 -7.49 5.07
CA SER A 28 4.09 -7.90 5.92
C SER A 28 3.45 -9.22 5.51
N SER A 29 3.68 -9.65 4.26
CA SER A 29 3.27 -10.97 3.79
C SER A 29 4.31 -12.00 4.19
N ASN A 30 3.91 -13.05 4.90
CA ASN A 30 4.80 -14.18 5.12
C ASN A 30 5.16 -14.78 3.76
N LYS A 31 6.46 -15.02 3.56
CA LYS A 31 7.07 -15.53 2.34
C LYS A 31 6.52 -16.91 1.93
N ILE A 32 5.38 -16.96 1.31
CA ILE A 32 5.03 -18.12 0.48
C ILE A 32 5.27 -17.69 -0.96
N ILE A 33 6.55 -17.67 -1.34
CA ILE A 33 7.04 -17.15 -2.62
C ILE A 33 6.78 -18.14 -3.78
N THR A 34 6.32 -19.35 -3.49
CA THR A 34 6.46 -20.48 -4.40
C THR A 34 5.24 -20.81 -5.25
N GLU A 35 4.05 -20.31 -4.94
CA GLU A 35 2.86 -20.70 -5.67
C GLU A 35 2.06 -19.50 -6.19
N ASN A 36 1.94 -19.44 -7.51
CA ASN A 36 1.09 -18.46 -8.20
C ASN A 36 -0.39 -18.89 -8.11
N LYS A 37 -0.86 -19.21 -6.90
CA LYS A 37 -2.24 -19.62 -6.65
C LYS A 37 -3.07 -18.39 -6.32
N THR A 38 -3.89 -18.00 -7.27
CA THR A 38 -5.07 -17.17 -6.99
C THR A 38 -6.22 -18.14 -6.73
N GLY A 39 -6.85 -18.04 -5.57
CA GLY A 39 -7.98 -18.90 -5.17
C GLY A 39 -9.27 -18.59 -5.93
N TYR A 40 -9.24 -17.61 -6.85
CA TYR A 40 -10.39 -17.17 -7.64
C TYR A 40 -10.02 -16.84 -9.09
N SER A 41 -10.99 -16.89 -10.00
CA SER A 41 -10.91 -16.30 -11.34
C SER A 41 -11.28 -14.82 -11.27
N ILE A 42 -10.81 -14.01 -12.23
CA ILE A 42 -11.18 -12.58 -12.27
C ILE A 42 -12.68 -12.38 -12.39
N SER A 43 -13.37 -13.23 -13.14
CA SER A 43 -14.83 -13.19 -13.28
C SER A 43 -15.59 -13.38 -11.95
N GLN A 44 -15.02 -14.12 -10.99
CA GLN A 44 -15.62 -14.31 -9.66
C GLN A 44 -15.56 -13.07 -8.76
N LEU A 45 -14.71 -12.08 -9.09
CA LEU A 45 -14.71 -10.77 -8.40
C LEU A 45 -15.90 -9.90 -8.80
N LYS A 46 -16.48 -10.09 -9.99
CA LYS A 46 -17.53 -9.21 -10.53
C LYS A 46 -18.74 -9.08 -9.60
N PRO A 47 -19.34 -10.15 -9.05
CA PRO A 47 -20.47 -10.02 -8.12
C PRO A 47 -20.12 -9.24 -6.85
N PHE A 48 -18.91 -9.42 -6.34
CA PHE A 48 -18.41 -8.67 -5.18
C PHE A 48 -18.23 -7.19 -5.52
N LEU A 49 -17.50 -6.86 -6.58
CA LEU A 49 -17.23 -5.49 -6.99
C LEU A 49 -18.50 -4.72 -7.34
N SER A 50 -19.51 -5.38 -7.93
CA SER A 50 -20.79 -4.74 -8.27
C SER A 50 -21.62 -4.30 -7.05
N LYS A 51 -21.20 -4.62 -5.82
CA LYS A 51 -21.85 -4.11 -4.59
C LYS A 51 -21.42 -2.70 -4.21
N PHE A 52 -20.33 -2.21 -4.76
CA PHE A 52 -19.76 -0.91 -4.37
C PHE A 52 -20.22 0.21 -5.30
N ASN A 53 -20.18 1.44 -4.76
CA ASN A 53 -20.42 2.63 -5.57
C ASN A 53 -19.15 2.96 -6.36
N GLU A 54 -19.15 2.67 -7.65
CA GLU A 54 -18.02 2.87 -8.56
C GLU A 54 -17.51 4.32 -8.61
N LYS A 55 -18.41 5.31 -8.53
CA LYS A 55 -18.08 6.74 -8.68
C LYS A 55 -17.24 7.32 -7.54
N GLY A 56 -17.11 6.63 -6.43
CA GLY A 56 -16.35 7.10 -5.27
C GLY A 56 -15.35 6.08 -4.76
N CYS A 57 -15.21 4.94 -5.42
CA CYS A 57 -14.35 3.86 -4.99
C CYS A 57 -13.12 3.68 -5.88
N HIS A 58 -11.96 3.53 -5.25
CA HIS A 58 -10.69 3.23 -5.91
C HIS A 58 -10.28 1.81 -5.62
N VAL A 59 -9.95 1.03 -6.65
CA VAL A 59 -9.45 -0.33 -6.51
C VAL A 59 -7.93 -0.34 -6.67
N TYR A 60 -7.21 -0.71 -5.61
CA TYR A 60 -5.77 -0.93 -5.67
C TYR A 60 -5.46 -2.42 -5.81
N ILE A 61 -4.74 -2.78 -6.87
CA ILE A 61 -4.24 -4.13 -7.07
C ILE A 61 -2.90 -4.24 -6.35
N THR A 62 -2.74 -5.29 -5.56
CA THR A 62 -1.59 -5.55 -4.70
C THR A 62 -1.22 -7.03 -4.69
N GLY A 63 -0.34 -7.44 -3.78
CA GLY A 63 0.05 -8.83 -3.58
C GLY A 63 1.48 -8.96 -3.11
N GLY A 64 2.17 -9.98 -3.60
CA GLY A 64 3.63 -10.00 -3.61
C GLY A 64 4.13 -8.95 -4.61
N GLU A 65 4.29 -9.35 -5.86
CA GLU A 65 4.44 -8.40 -6.99
C GLU A 65 3.33 -8.70 -8.01
N PRO A 66 2.30 -7.85 -8.11
CA PRO A 66 1.14 -8.13 -8.95
C PRO A 66 1.47 -8.20 -10.45
N LEU A 67 2.52 -7.51 -10.89
CA LEU A 67 2.99 -7.56 -12.29
C LEU A 67 3.55 -8.93 -12.71
N LEU A 68 3.78 -9.85 -11.77
CA LEU A 68 4.13 -11.25 -12.08
C LEU A 68 2.92 -12.11 -12.44
N SER A 69 1.72 -11.63 -12.21
CA SER A 69 0.49 -12.34 -12.56
C SER A 69 0.01 -11.94 -13.95
N PRO A 70 -0.18 -12.91 -14.89
CA PRO A 70 -0.73 -12.60 -16.21
C PRO A 70 -2.17 -12.09 -16.14
N LYS A 71 -2.88 -12.31 -15.02
CA LYS A 71 -4.25 -11.85 -14.79
C LYS A 71 -4.36 -10.35 -14.48
N ILE A 72 -3.22 -9.63 -14.35
CA ILE A 72 -3.22 -8.20 -13.98
C ILE A 72 -4.04 -7.36 -14.97
N TYR A 73 -3.84 -7.58 -16.26
CA TYR A 73 -4.51 -6.83 -17.31
C TYR A 73 -6.02 -7.10 -17.34
N GLU A 74 -6.43 -8.36 -17.18
CA GLU A 74 -7.84 -8.76 -17.08
C GLU A 74 -8.53 -8.09 -15.89
N LEU A 75 -7.86 -8.04 -14.71
CA LEU A 75 -8.42 -7.41 -13.53
C LEU A 75 -8.56 -5.89 -13.69
N ILE A 76 -7.55 -5.20 -14.25
CA ILE A 76 -7.63 -3.77 -14.52
C ILE A 76 -8.80 -3.47 -15.46
N THR A 77 -8.93 -4.24 -16.56
CA THR A 77 -9.99 -4.10 -17.53
C THR A 77 -11.37 -4.29 -16.89
N LEU A 78 -11.56 -5.36 -16.10
CA LEU A 78 -12.79 -5.60 -15.37
C LEU A 78 -13.17 -4.42 -14.45
N CYS A 79 -12.23 -3.95 -13.66
CA CYS A 79 -12.46 -2.81 -12.76
C CYS A 79 -12.84 -1.55 -13.55
N LYS A 80 -12.16 -1.30 -14.67
CA LYS A 80 -12.46 -0.16 -15.55
C LYS A 80 -13.85 -0.26 -16.19
N GLU A 81 -14.24 -1.43 -16.66
CA GLU A 81 -15.57 -1.71 -17.21
C GLU A 81 -16.68 -1.50 -16.18
N LEU A 82 -16.40 -1.79 -14.90
CA LEU A 82 -17.31 -1.53 -13.78
C LEU A 82 -17.29 -0.06 -13.31
N GLY A 83 -16.47 0.82 -13.92
CA GLY A 83 -16.45 2.25 -13.63
C GLY A 83 -15.51 2.67 -12.49
N PHE A 84 -14.69 1.75 -11.95
CA PHE A 84 -13.73 2.09 -10.88
C PHE A 84 -12.51 2.83 -11.41
N SER A 85 -11.94 3.69 -10.57
CA SER A 85 -10.55 4.10 -10.70
C SER A 85 -9.65 2.96 -10.23
N VAL A 86 -8.55 2.70 -10.97
CA VAL A 86 -7.68 1.56 -10.69
C VAL A 86 -6.25 2.01 -10.45
N GLY A 87 -5.70 1.62 -9.31
CA GLY A 87 -4.30 1.84 -8.96
C GLY A 87 -3.54 0.53 -8.74
N LEU A 88 -2.23 0.62 -8.62
CA LEU A 88 -1.34 -0.53 -8.44
C LEU A 88 -0.34 -0.27 -7.31
N PHE A 89 -0.14 -1.22 -6.41
CA PHE A 89 1.01 -1.26 -5.50
C PHE A 89 2.06 -2.21 -6.06
N THR A 90 3.24 -1.69 -6.40
CA THR A 90 4.27 -2.46 -7.10
C THR A 90 5.68 -2.01 -6.74
N THR A 91 6.64 -2.85 -7.00
CA THR A 91 8.06 -2.51 -6.98
C THR A 91 8.61 -2.29 -8.41
N PHE A 92 7.83 -2.62 -9.43
CA PHE A 92 8.24 -2.65 -10.83
C PHE A 92 9.50 -3.50 -11.10
N ASN A 93 9.83 -4.42 -10.20
CA ASN A 93 10.97 -5.30 -10.41
C ASN A 93 10.60 -6.46 -11.35
N VAL A 94 10.34 -6.14 -12.61
CA VAL A 94 9.98 -7.09 -13.67
C VAL A 94 11.12 -7.26 -14.65
N ASN A 95 11.06 -8.31 -15.49
CA ASN A 95 12.08 -8.58 -16.51
C ASN A 95 11.73 -7.96 -17.88
N GLU A 96 10.45 -7.64 -18.10
CA GLU A 96 10.01 -6.95 -19.30
C GLU A 96 10.45 -5.48 -19.29
N ASP A 97 10.50 -4.87 -20.47
CA ASP A 97 10.76 -3.44 -20.61
C ASP A 97 9.68 -2.62 -19.91
N VAL A 98 10.10 -1.70 -19.05
CA VAL A 98 9.21 -0.91 -18.18
C VAL A 98 8.22 -0.06 -18.99
N ASN A 99 8.65 0.53 -20.11
CA ASN A 99 7.77 1.36 -20.94
C ASN A 99 6.66 0.50 -21.58
N THR A 100 7.03 -0.68 -22.07
CA THR A 100 6.08 -1.64 -22.64
C THR A 100 5.05 -2.08 -21.60
N VAL A 101 5.48 -2.41 -20.38
CA VAL A 101 4.58 -2.79 -19.28
C VAL A 101 3.64 -1.64 -18.92
N LEU A 102 4.16 -0.43 -18.74
CA LEU A 102 3.36 0.75 -18.40
C LEU A 102 2.35 1.09 -19.51
N GLN A 103 2.73 0.98 -20.77
CA GLN A 103 1.79 1.22 -21.87
C GLN A 103 0.64 0.21 -21.86
N LYS A 104 0.93 -1.09 -21.69
CA LYS A 104 -0.09 -2.12 -21.58
C LYS A 104 -1.04 -1.87 -20.40
N LEU A 105 -0.50 -1.47 -19.23
CA LEU A 105 -1.31 -1.15 -18.04
C LEU A 105 -2.22 0.05 -18.30
N LYS A 106 -1.70 1.10 -18.95
CA LYS A 106 -2.48 2.28 -19.35
C LYS A 106 -3.62 1.91 -20.30
N ASP A 107 -3.34 1.10 -21.32
CA ASP A 107 -4.31 0.70 -22.32
C ASP A 107 -5.47 -0.10 -21.67
N CYS A 108 -5.19 -0.87 -20.60
CA CYS A 108 -6.21 -1.53 -19.80
C CYS A 108 -6.98 -0.58 -18.88
N GLY A 109 -6.50 0.65 -18.64
CA GLY A 109 -7.18 1.64 -17.83
C GLY A 109 -6.58 1.94 -16.46
N LEU A 110 -5.30 1.60 -16.22
CA LEU A 110 -4.60 1.99 -14.99
C LEU A 110 -4.55 3.50 -14.86
N SER A 111 -4.96 4.03 -13.70
CA SER A 111 -5.00 5.46 -13.39
C SER A 111 -3.69 5.93 -12.75
N ASP A 112 -3.18 5.18 -11.79
CA ASP A 112 -2.01 5.54 -10.99
C ASP A 112 -1.32 4.28 -10.42
N PHE A 113 -0.12 4.46 -9.87
CA PHE A 113 0.52 3.42 -9.08
C PHE A 113 1.33 4.00 -7.92
N TYR A 114 1.40 3.23 -6.84
CA TYR A 114 2.34 3.44 -5.76
C TYR A 114 3.54 2.53 -5.92
N LEU A 115 4.70 3.14 -6.10
CA LEU A 115 5.97 2.46 -6.15
C LEU A 115 6.58 2.34 -4.75
N SER A 116 7.01 1.16 -4.37
CA SER A 116 7.71 0.95 -3.11
C SER A 116 9.17 1.39 -3.23
N LEU A 117 9.58 2.43 -2.47
CA LEU A 117 10.96 2.86 -2.36
C LEU A 117 11.37 2.95 -0.87
N TYR A 118 12.59 2.52 -0.54
CA TYR A 118 13.06 2.43 0.85
C TYR A 118 14.33 3.21 1.13
N GLY A 119 14.84 3.93 0.14
CA GLY A 119 16.00 4.80 0.19
C GLY A 119 16.08 5.65 -1.08
N SER A 120 16.98 6.64 -1.09
CA SER A 120 17.22 7.52 -2.24
C SER A 120 18.33 7.02 -3.18
N ASN A 121 18.91 5.85 -2.89
CA ASN A 121 19.98 5.25 -3.70
C ASN A 121 19.91 3.73 -3.71
N ALA A 122 20.61 3.10 -4.66
CA ALA A 122 20.62 1.65 -4.85
C ALA A 122 21.12 0.89 -3.60
N PRO A 123 22.24 1.25 -2.94
CA PRO A 123 22.68 0.51 -1.75
C PRO A 123 21.63 0.43 -0.64
N SER A 124 20.96 1.53 -0.33
CA SER A 124 19.97 1.57 0.76
C SER A 124 18.66 0.86 0.38
N HIS A 125 18.19 1.02 -0.84
CA HIS A 125 16.97 0.37 -1.31
C HIS A 125 17.17 -1.15 -1.49
N ASP A 126 18.23 -1.55 -2.21
CA ASP A 126 18.50 -2.95 -2.53
C ASP A 126 18.79 -3.78 -1.27
N TYR A 127 19.41 -3.17 -0.24
CA TYR A 127 19.55 -3.81 1.07
C TYR A 127 18.21 -4.23 1.67
N ILE A 128 17.21 -3.34 1.60
CA ILE A 128 15.88 -3.63 2.15
C ILE A 128 15.12 -4.64 1.31
N THR A 129 15.21 -4.55 -0.02
CA THR A 129 14.52 -5.47 -0.94
C THR A 129 15.20 -6.83 -1.06
N GLY A 130 16.48 -6.93 -0.69
CA GLY A 130 17.30 -8.12 -0.83
C GLY A 130 17.63 -8.49 -2.28
N VAL A 131 17.47 -7.57 -3.24
CA VAL A 131 17.71 -7.79 -4.67
C VAL A 131 18.47 -6.61 -5.27
N LYS A 132 19.71 -6.87 -5.71
CA LYS A 132 20.54 -5.87 -6.41
C LYS A 132 19.88 -5.40 -7.70
N GLY A 133 19.87 -4.09 -7.94
CA GLY A 133 19.31 -3.47 -9.14
C GLY A 133 17.80 -3.21 -9.04
N SER A 134 17.15 -3.55 -7.92
CA SER A 134 15.72 -3.26 -7.71
C SER A 134 15.46 -1.76 -7.66
N TYR A 135 16.37 -0.95 -7.13
CA TYR A 135 16.30 0.50 -7.14
C TYR A 135 16.22 1.06 -8.55
N ASP A 136 17.12 0.64 -9.43
CA ASP A 136 17.20 1.18 -10.79
C ASP A 136 15.93 0.90 -11.59
N LYS A 137 15.35 -0.29 -11.45
CA LYS A 137 14.06 -0.64 -12.05
C LYS A 137 12.92 0.23 -11.52
N SER A 138 12.89 0.46 -10.22
CA SER A 138 11.91 1.33 -9.59
C SER A 138 12.02 2.78 -10.10
N ILE A 139 13.23 3.32 -10.21
CA ILE A 139 13.46 4.68 -10.74
C ILE A 139 13.10 4.77 -12.22
N GLN A 140 13.39 3.74 -13.02
CA GLN A 140 12.97 3.69 -14.42
C GLN A 140 11.44 3.76 -14.54
N ALA A 141 10.69 3.06 -13.67
CA ALA A 141 9.23 3.10 -13.68
C ALA A 141 8.68 4.50 -13.38
N VAL A 142 9.23 5.23 -12.40
CA VAL A 142 8.82 6.61 -12.11
C VAL A 142 9.07 7.53 -13.31
N LYS A 143 10.23 7.38 -13.96
CA LYS A 143 10.56 8.18 -15.15
C LYS A 143 9.65 7.86 -16.33
N ALA A 144 9.38 6.60 -16.57
CA ALA A 144 8.55 6.14 -17.70
C ALA A 144 7.07 6.50 -17.50
N ALA A 145 6.57 6.57 -16.28
CA ALA A 145 5.18 6.92 -15.96
C ALA A 145 4.78 8.29 -16.55
N LYS A 146 5.71 9.26 -16.57
CA LYS A 146 5.48 10.59 -17.16
C LYS A 146 5.17 10.50 -18.65
N ASN A 147 5.86 9.63 -19.38
CA ASN A 147 5.65 9.46 -20.82
C ASN A 147 4.30 8.79 -21.12
N CYS A 148 3.78 8.03 -20.14
CA CYS A 148 2.50 7.35 -20.25
C CYS A 148 1.33 8.16 -19.65
N ASN A 149 1.55 9.37 -19.10
CA ASN A 149 0.54 10.12 -18.36
C ASN A 149 -0.16 9.27 -17.27
N ILE A 150 0.64 8.52 -16.51
CA ILE A 150 0.21 7.76 -15.34
C ILE A 150 0.81 8.43 -14.10
N ASP A 151 0.01 8.67 -13.07
CA ASP A 151 0.48 9.23 -11.82
C ASP A 151 1.34 8.23 -11.05
N ALA A 152 2.64 8.48 -11.00
CA ALA A 152 3.55 7.74 -10.13
C ALA A 152 3.54 8.36 -8.73
N LYS A 153 3.29 7.53 -7.73
CA LYS A 153 3.32 7.85 -6.31
C LYS A 153 4.32 6.94 -5.62
N ILE A 154 4.88 7.36 -4.49
CA ILE A 154 5.88 6.59 -3.74
C ILE A 154 5.30 6.16 -2.40
N ASN A 155 5.41 4.87 -2.07
CA ASN A 155 5.26 4.32 -0.73
C ASN A 155 6.63 4.21 -0.07
N PHE A 156 6.85 4.93 1.01
CA PHE A 156 8.10 4.99 1.75
C PHE A 156 7.88 4.54 3.21
N VAL A 157 8.41 3.37 3.57
CA VAL A 157 8.29 2.84 4.94
C VAL A 157 9.43 3.39 5.81
N LEU A 158 9.08 3.88 7.00
CA LEU A 158 10.07 4.29 8.00
C LEU A 158 10.75 3.07 8.61
N LEU A 159 12.05 3.01 8.48
CA LEU A 159 12.90 1.92 8.94
C LEU A 159 14.10 2.50 9.72
N LYS A 160 14.69 1.73 10.63
CA LYS A 160 15.90 2.11 11.36
C LYS A 160 17.02 2.61 10.42
N THR A 161 17.10 2.01 9.22
CA THR A 161 18.14 2.31 8.22
C THR A 161 17.93 3.62 7.48
N ASN A 162 16.71 4.21 7.50
CA ASN A 162 16.40 5.44 6.78
C ASN A 162 15.89 6.58 7.67
N LEU A 163 15.67 6.30 8.95
CA LEU A 163 15.05 7.27 9.87
C LEU A 163 15.94 8.48 10.16
N SER A 164 17.25 8.26 10.37
CA SER A 164 18.21 9.34 10.70
C SER A 164 18.30 10.38 9.59
N ASN A 165 18.29 9.94 8.33
CA ASN A 165 18.50 10.78 7.13
C ASN A 165 17.17 11.03 6.37
N LEU A 166 16.03 10.88 7.05
CA LEU A 166 14.72 10.94 6.41
C LEU A 166 14.51 12.23 5.59
N SER A 167 14.86 13.39 6.14
CA SER A 167 14.67 14.68 5.47
C SER A 167 15.50 14.80 4.18
N GLU A 168 16.72 14.27 4.17
CA GLU A 168 17.58 14.25 2.98
C GLU A 168 17.03 13.30 1.93
N ILE A 169 16.65 12.09 2.35
CA ILE A 169 16.04 11.08 1.46
C ILE A 169 14.77 11.66 0.81
N LEU A 170 13.90 12.31 1.58
CA LEU A 170 12.68 12.91 1.04
C LEU A 170 12.96 14.03 0.03
N LYS A 171 14.01 14.86 0.25
CA LYS A 171 14.45 15.86 -0.74
C LYS A 171 14.94 15.21 -2.04
N ASP A 172 15.63 14.08 -1.95
CA ASP A 172 16.08 13.35 -3.13
C ASP A 172 14.89 12.74 -3.88
N LEU A 173 13.92 12.16 -3.16
CA LEU A 173 12.69 11.63 -3.76
C LEU A 173 11.81 12.73 -4.36
N ASP A 174 11.78 13.91 -3.76
CA ASP A 174 11.06 15.08 -4.27
C ASP A 174 11.54 15.50 -5.68
N ARG A 175 12.84 15.32 -5.98
CA ARG A 175 13.41 15.57 -7.31
C ARG A 175 12.88 14.63 -8.41
N LEU A 176 12.28 13.52 -8.02
CA LEU A 176 11.63 12.61 -8.99
C LEU A 176 10.35 13.21 -9.57
N ASN A 177 9.80 14.28 -8.96
CA ASN A 177 8.56 14.94 -9.36
C ASN A 177 7.40 13.93 -9.53
N CYS A 178 7.23 13.05 -8.57
CA CYS A 178 6.08 12.15 -8.47
C CYS A 178 4.86 12.90 -7.91
N ALA A 179 3.66 12.33 -8.07
CA ALA A 179 2.43 12.97 -7.62
C ALA A 179 2.30 13.01 -6.09
N GLU A 180 2.82 11.99 -5.40
CA GLU A 180 2.73 11.85 -3.94
C GLU A 180 3.87 11.00 -3.38
N ILE A 181 4.35 11.35 -2.18
CA ILE A 181 5.16 10.47 -1.34
C ILE A 181 4.35 10.15 -0.09
N ARG A 182 3.96 8.89 0.06
CA ARG A 182 3.25 8.38 1.22
C ARG A 182 4.22 7.76 2.21
N ILE A 183 4.36 8.38 3.37
CA ILE A 183 5.18 7.88 4.47
C ILE A 183 4.36 6.88 5.28
N LEU A 184 4.87 5.65 5.38
CA LEU A 184 4.20 4.52 6.02
C LEU A 184 4.87 4.17 7.34
N LYS A 185 4.04 3.92 8.36
CA LYS A 185 4.51 3.35 9.63
C LYS A 185 5.00 1.92 9.40
N LEU A 186 6.18 1.58 9.93
CA LEU A 186 6.62 0.21 10.02
C LEU A 186 5.72 -0.58 10.98
N VAL A 187 5.20 -1.70 10.52
CA VAL A 187 4.39 -2.61 11.33
C VAL A 187 5.20 -3.87 11.60
N LYS A 188 5.29 -4.28 12.89
CA LYS A 188 5.98 -5.50 13.31
C LYS A 188 5.12 -6.73 12.96
N HIS A 189 5.13 -7.11 11.68
CA HIS A 189 4.38 -8.24 11.13
C HIS A 189 5.14 -8.88 9.97
N GLY A 190 4.88 -10.17 9.70
CA GLY A 190 5.56 -10.92 8.64
C GLY A 190 7.08 -10.95 8.82
N SER A 191 7.83 -10.75 7.75
CA SER A 191 9.31 -10.75 7.79
C SER A 191 9.90 -9.67 8.70
N ALA A 192 9.17 -8.60 9.00
CA ALA A 192 9.62 -7.57 9.93
C ALA A 192 9.81 -8.11 11.36
N VAL A 193 9.10 -9.17 11.76
CA VAL A 193 9.28 -9.80 13.09
C VAL A 193 10.68 -10.37 13.23
N GLU A 194 11.12 -11.15 12.22
CA GLU A 194 12.43 -11.81 12.20
C GLU A 194 13.60 -10.83 12.01
N ASN A 195 13.35 -9.71 11.33
CA ASN A 195 14.36 -8.70 10.99
C ASN A 195 14.29 -7.46 11.88
N TRP A 196 13.53 -7.50 13.00
CA TRP A 196 13.26 -6.31 13.80
C TRP A 196 14.53 -5.62 14.30
N ASP A 197 15.55 -6.37 14.70
CA ASP A 197 16.83 -5.82 15.17
C ASP A 197 17.54 -4.98 14.09
N LYS A 198 17.34 -5.31 12.83
CA LYS A 198 17.97 -4.63 11.68
C LYS A 198 17.21 -3.40 11.21
N ILE A 199 15.87 -3.48 11.24
CA ILE A 199 15.00 -2.49 10.61
C ILE A 199 14.00 -1.84 11.57
N GLY A 200 13.81 -2.41 12.77
CA GLY A 200 12.83 -1.97 13.74
C GLY A 200 13.07 -0.55 14.21
N VAL A 201 12.00 0.19 14.39
CA VAL A 201 11.99 1.56 14.93
C VAL A 201 10.91 1.63 16.00
N GLU A 202 11.24 2.21 17.13
CA GLU A 202 10.26 2.44 18.19
C GLU A 202 9.16 3.40 17.72
N GLU A 203 7.95 3.17 18.20
CA GLU A 203 6.79 3.91 17.74
C GLU A 203 6.92 5.42 18.00
N GLY A 204 7.47 5.81 19.16
CA GLY A 204 7.72 7.21 19.51
C GLY A 204 8.67 7.89 18.55
N GLU A 205 9.76 7.22 18.18
CA GLU A 205 10.74 7.73 17.21
C GLU A 205 10.12 7.95 15.82
N GLN A 206 9.31 7.00 15.36
CA GLN A 206 8.59 7.15 14.08
C GLN A 206 7.67 8.37 14.11
N VAL A 207 6.92 8.55 15.20
CA VAL A 207 5.99 9.67 15.39
C VAL A 207 6.74 11.01 15.41
N ASP A 208 7.81 11.12 16.17
CA ASP A 208 8.60 12.36 16.27
C ASP A 208 9.17 12.78 14.91
N LYS A 209 9.67 11.81 14.12
CA LYS A 209 10.17 12.08 12.77
C LYS A 209 9.06 12.51 11.81
N VAL A 210 7.91 11.87 11.86
CA VAL A 210 6.75 12.26 11.03
C VAL A 210 6.27 13.67 11.37
N ILE A 211 6.22 14.03 12.65
CA ILE A 211 5.89 15.39 13.10
C ILE A 211 6.88 16.40 12.52
N SER A 212 8.17 16.13 12.63
CA SER A 212 9.21 17.01 12.09
C SER A 212 9.09 17.20 10.58
N VAL A 213 8.81 16.11 9.82
CA VAL A 213 8.60 16.19 8.37
C VAL A 213 7.33 16.98 8.03
N TYR A 214 6.24 16.76 8.75
CA TYR A 214 4.99 17.46 8.54
C TYR A 214 5.13 18.97 8.79
N GLN A 215 5.80 19.37 9.86
CA GLN A 215 6.06 20.79 10.16
C GLN A 215 6.81 21.50 9.03
N ASN A 216 7.58 20.75 8.24
CA ASN A 216 8.37 21.24 7.11
C ASN A 216 7.78 20.82 5.74
N GLU A 217 6.53 20.33 5.68
CA GLU A 217 5.95 19.79 4.43
C GLU A 217 5.94 20.78 3.27
N LYS A 218 5.79 22.08 3.55
CA LYS A 218 5.80 23.15 2.53
C LYS A 218 7.16 23.34 1.84
N SER A 219 8.22 22.73 2.36
CA SER A 219 9.54 22.75 1.74
C SER A 219 9.67 21.76 0.58
N TYR A 220 8.71 20.85 0.42
CA TYR A 220 8.67 19.85 -0.64
C TYR A 220 7.68 20.27 -1.73
N LYS A 221 8.00 19.99 -2.99
CA LYS A 221 7.12 20.22 -4.15
C LYS A 221 6.08 19.09 -4.27
N THR A 222 6.52 17.87 -3.97
CA THR A 222 5.68 16.68 -3.98
C THR A 222 4.77 16.66 -2.76
N LYS A 223 3.51 16.31 -2.95
CA LYS A 223 2.55 16.12 -1.85
C LYS A 223 3.05 15.02 -0.91
N LEU A 224 3.16 15.34 0.38
CA LEU A 224 3.44 14.35 1.42
C LEU A 224 2.14 13.86 2.06
N THR A 225 2.02 12.55 2.27
CA THR A 225 0.92 11.94 3.03
C THR A 225 1.48 10.93 4.02
N PHE A 226 0.69 10.62 5.05
CA PHE A 226 1.12 9.76 6.15
C PHE A 226 0.10 8.67 6.40
N SER A 227 0.53 7.41 6.55
CA SER A 227 -0.37 6.28 6.80
C SER A 227 0.14 5.41 7.94
N GLY A 228 -0.80 4.92 8.76
CA GLY A 228 -0.48 4.12 9.95
C GLY A 228 -0.19 4.93 11.21
N PHE A 229 -0.44 6.26 11.20
CA PHE A 229 -0.21 7.17 12.33
C PHE A 229 -1.51 7.81 12.85
N PRO A 230 -2.53 7.06 13.25
CA PRO A 230 -3.84 7.61 13.61
C PRO A 230 -3.79 8.52 14.84
N THR A 231 -2.78 8.40 15.70
CA THR A 231 -2.60 9.21 16.90
C THR A 231 -2.10 10.62 16.60
N ILE A 232 -1.35 10.81 15.52
CA ILE A 232 -0.86 12.13 15.11
C ILE A 232 -2.03 13.04 14.74
N THR A 233 -3.12 12.49 14.24
CA THR A 233 -4.28 13.23 13.76
C THR A 233 -5.17 13.81 14.85
N GLN A 234 -5.03 13.35 16.09
CA GLN A 234 -5.77 13.84 17.25
C GLN A 234 -5.12 15.06 17.90
N CYS A 235 -3.89 15.39 17.55
CA CYS A 235 -3.13 16.51 18.12
C CYS A 235 -3.01 17.66 17.12
N ARG A 236 -3.45 18.85 17.53
CA ARG A 236 -3.20 20.07 16.75
C ARG A 236 -1.68 20.31 16.67
N PRO A 237 -1.12 20.71 15.47
CA PRO A 237 -1.82 21.39 14.39
C PRO A 237 -2.34 20.47 13.26
N PHE A 238 -2.29 19.17 13.41
CA PHE A 238 -2.67 18.22 12.36
C PHE A 238 -4.19 18.21 12.17
N LYS A 239 -4.69 18.97 11.22
CA LYS A 239 -6.10 18.95 10.78
C LYS A 239 -6.35 17.84 9.74
N SER A 240 -5.59 16.75 9.76
CA SER A 240 -5.83 15.72 8.77
C SER A 240 -6.96 14.80 9.22
N ASP A 241 -7.81 14.43 8.27
CA ASP A 241 -8.88 13.44 8.41
C ASP A 241 -8.37 12.01 8.49
N PHE A 242 -7.21 11.80 9.09
CA PHE A 242 -6.53 10.52 9.20
C PHE A 242 -7.24 9.59 10.19
N LYS A 243 -8.43 9.19 9.84
CA LYS A 243 -9.16 8.14 10.53
C LYS A 243 -8.76 6.81 9.91
N CYS A 244 -8.52 5.79 10.75
CA CYS A 244 -8.32 4.44 10.24
C CYS A 244 -9.53 4.01 9.43
N GLY A 245 -9.34 3.74 8.15
CA GLY A 245 -10.38 3.33 7.20
C GLY A 245 -10.80 1.87 7.31
N ALA A 246 -10.06 1.05 8.08
CA ALA A 246 -10.29 -0.39 8.18
C ALA A 246 -11.75 -0.74 8.47
N CYS A 247 -12.40 -1.51 7.60
CA CYS A 247 -13.81 -1.91 7.64
C CYS A 247 -14.84 -0.76 7.62
N LYS A 248 -14.39 0.49 7.47
CA LYS A 248 -15.26 1.68 7.39
C LYS A 248 -15.31 2.24 5.98
N THR A 249 -14.14 2.50 5.42
CA THR A 249 -13.94 3.05 4.08
C THR A 249 -12.98 2.22 3.24
N LEU A 250 -12.33 1.23 3.85
CA LEU A 250 -11.33 0.35 3.24
C LEU A 250 -11.66 -1.11 3.48
N LEU A 251 -11.50 -1.93 2.45
CA LEU A 251 -11.45 -3.39 2.52
C LEU A 251 -10.21 -3.94 1.82
N TYR A 252 -9.80 -5.11 2.27
CA TYR A 252 -8.72 -5.89 1.66
C TYR A 252 -9.21 -7.29 1.30
N VAL A 253 -8.96 -7.71 0.07
CA VAL A 253 -9.24 -9.06 -0.44
C VAL A 253 -7.90 -9.76 -0.63
N ASP A 254 -7.70 -10.90 -0.01
CA ASP A 254 -6.49 -11.70 -0.19
C ASP A 254 -6.55 -12.54 -1.47
N ASN A 255 -5.45 -13.22 -1.78
CA ASN A 255 -5.33 -14.06 -2.98
C ASN A 255 -6.19 -15.33 -2.96
N TYR A 256 -6.91 -15.61 -1.87
CA TYR A 256 -7.89 -16.70 -1.77
C TYR A 256 -9.34 -16.21 -1.91
N GLY A 257 -9.56 -14.90 -1.91
CA GLY A 257 -10.87 -14.27 -1.96
C GLY A 257 -11.48 -14.01 -0.59
N ASP A 258 -10.70 -14.14 0.47
CA ASP A 258 -11.12 -13.79 1.82
C ASP A 258 -11.02 -12.28 2.04
N VAL A 259 -12.01 -11.71 2.74
CA VAL A 259 -12.13 -10.27 2.94
C VAL A 259 -11.71 -9.89 4.36
N TYR A 260 -10.84 -8.91 4.47
CA TYR A 260 -10.29 -8.38 5.71
C TYR A 260 -10.50 -6.86 5.81
N PRO A 261 -10.46 -6.28 7.01
CA PRO A 261 -10.56 -4.82 7.21
C PRO A 261 -9.45 -4.02 6.52
N CYS A 262 -8.23 -4.55 6.46
CA CYS A 262 -7.06 -3.94 5.81
C CYS A 262 -5.92 -4.95 5.66
N ALA A 263 -4.89 -4.60 4.89
CA ALA A 263 -3.71 -5.42 4.65
C ALA A 263 -2.96 -5.86 5.93
N SER A 264 -2.93 -5.02 6.97
CA SER A 264 -2.25 -5.33 8.24
C SER A 264 -2.96 -6.40 9.08
N GLN A 265 -4.18 -6.77 8.71
CA GLN A 265 -4.99 -7.77 9.43
C GLN A 265 -5.22 -9.05 8.63
N LYS A 266 -4.68 -9.12 7.41
CA LYS A 266 -4.73 -10.36 6.63
C LYS A 266 -4.01 -11.49 7.37
N ASN A 267 -4.36 -12.73 7.07
CA ASN A 267 -3.84 -13.95 7.69
C ASN A 267 -4.20 -14.14 9.17
N ALA A 268 -5.02 -13.26 9.76
CA ALA A 268 -5.59 -13.48 11.07
C ALA A 268 -7.05 -13.94 10.91
N GLU A 269 -7.32 -15.22 11.06
CA GLU A 269 -8.67 -15.80 10.85
C GLU A 269 -9.74 -15.07 11.68
N SER A 270 -9.41 -14.67 12.90
CA SER A 270 -10.29 -13.88 13.77
C SER A 270 -10.60 -12.46 13.25
N ARG A 271 -9.96 -12.03 12.17
CA ARG A 271 -10.14 -10.73 11.52
C ARG A 271 -10.78 -10.81 10.15
N LYS A 272 -10.99 -12.01 9.63
CA LYS A 272 -11.73 -12.23 8.40
C LYS A 272 -13.17 -11.77 8.60
N VAL A 273 -13.64 -10.91 7.70
CA VAL A 273 -14.99 -10.32 7.76
C VAL A 273 -15.94 -10.92 6.72
N GLY A 274 -15.43 -11.75 5.83
CA GLY A 274 -16.25 -12.44 4.83
C GLY A 274 -15.43 -12.97 3.67
N SER A 275 -16.09 -13.20 2.54
CA SER A 275 -15.48 -13.69 1.31
C SER A 275 -16.14 -13.08 0.08
N ILE A 276 -15.40 -12.93 -1.01
CA ILE A 276 -15.93 -12.49 -2.33
C ILE A 276 -17.00 -13.45 -2.86
N PHE A 277 -16.98 -14.72 -2.43
CA PHE A 277 -17.94 -15.72 -2.86
C PHE A 277 -19.31 -15.60 -2.17
N THR A 278 -19.37 -14.86 -1.08
CA THR A 278 -20.60 -14.57 -0.33
C THR A 278 -20.70 -13.08 0.00
N PRO A 279 -20.74 -12.19 -1.02
CA PRO A 279 -20.62 -10.75 -0.79
C PRO A 279 -21.72 -10.19 0.14
N ASP A 280 -22.92 -10.74 0.12
CA ASP A 280 -24.03 -10.31 0.98
C ASP A 280 -23.84 -10.63 2.48
N LYS A 281 -22.80 -11.41 2.83
CA LYS A 281 -22.50 -11.85 4.20
C LYS A 281 -21.24 -11.19 4.78
N ILE A 282 -20.74 -10.12 4.18
CA ILE A 282 -19.56 -9.43 4.73
C ILE A 282 -19.96 -8.62 5.96
N GLU A 283 -19.32 -8.92 7.08
CA GLU A 283 -19.64 -8.35 8.38
C GLU A 283 -18.88 -7.05 8.65
N TYR A 284 -19.51 -6.14 9.39
CA TYR A 284 -18.84 -4.96 9.90
C TYR A 284 -18.13 -5.25 11.22
N LEU A 285 -16.83 -4.96 11.26
CA LEU A 285 -16.00 -5.13 12.45
C LEU A 285 -15.77 -3.76 13.12
N SER A 286 -16.46 -3.47 14.20
CA SER A 286 -16.40 -2.18 14.89
C SER A 286 -15.01 -1.85 15.47
N ASN A 287 -14.23 -2.88 15.85
CA ASN A 287 -12.87 -2.77 16.40
C ASN A 287 -11.79 -3.09 15.35
N ALA A 288 -12.06 -2.80 14.07
CA ALA A 288 -11.15 -3.11 12.97
C ALA A 288 -9.81 -2.37 13.03
N CYS A 289 -9.73 -1.22 13.71
CA CYS A 289 -8.47 -0.50 13.86
C CYS A 289 -7.49 -1.29 14.73
N CYS A 290 -6.35 -1.68 14.15
CA CYS A 290 -5.30 -2.44 14.85
C CYS A 290 -4.39 -1.54 15.72
N VAL A 291 -4.46 -0.23 15.55
CA VAL A 291 -3.68 0.72 16.34
C VAL A 291 -4.42 0.99 17.65
N LYS A 292 -4.08 0.26 18.68
CA LYS A 292 -4.60 0.51 20.03
C LYS A 292 -4.04 1.83 20.56
N ASN A 293 -4.83 2.52 21.35
CA ASN A 293 -4.64 3.79 22.04
C ASN A 293 -3.34 3.96 22.89
N SER A 294 -2.25 3.32 22.55
CA SER A 294 -1.03 3.29 23.36
C SER A 294 -0.26 4.61 23.42
N ILE A 295 -0.63 5.61 22.60
CA ILE A 295 0.11 6.89 22.52
C ILE A 295 -0.69 8.10 23.01
N LYS A 296 -1.77 7.93 23.74
CA LYS A 296 -2.53 9.08 24.30
C LYS A 296 -1.68 10.08 25.13
N ALA A 297 -0.56 9.62 25.66
CA ALA A 297 0.29 10.44 26.52
C ALA A 297 1.43 11.18 25.79
N TYR A 298 1.84 10.75 24.60
CA TYR A 298 3.10 11.22 24.01
C TYR A 298 3.00 12.55 23.26
N ILE A 299 1.84 12.87 22.72
CA ILE A 299 1.68 13.97 21.75
C ILE A 299 1.04 15.21 22.34
N CYS A 300 0.29 15.10 23.43
CA CYS A 300 -0.38 16.25 24.07
C CYS A 300 0.51 17.00 25.08
N LEU A 301 1.74 16.54 25.34
CA LEU A 301 2.62 17.09 26.38
C LEU A 301 3.87 17.83 25.82
N LYS A 302 3.92 18.07 24.51
CA LYS A 302 4.96 18.93 23.92
C LYS A 302 4.25 20.09 23.16
#